data_f1c56bf14031d240a337c4f3a5dcab50
#
_entry.id   f1c56bf14031d240a337c4f3a5dcab50
#
_cell.length_a   1.000
_cell.length_b   1.000
_cell.length_c   1.000
_cell.angle_alpha   90.00
_cell.angle_beta   90.00
_cell.angle_gamma   90.00
#
_symmetry.space_group_name_H-M   'P 1'
#
loop_
_entity.id
_entity.type
_entity.pdbx_description
1 polymer ?
#
loop_
_entity_poly.entity_id
_entity_poly.type
_entity_poly.pdbx_seq_one_letter_code
_entity_poly.pdbx_strand_id
1 'polypeptide(L)'
;RRADGTLNVDDLLRPDPEIEFLGFSLPDAITASLSGLGSLLVRSSLAAARYAGEAPDLERISREADVDVVLSGTLLRAGERLRVSTQLVEAPGGTLVCSHQAQVAVGDVFQLEDELVRRIVEALAVPLSARDTRRLDHEGQVGPQAYELYLRANRLSLDALHWDEARGL
;
A
#
# COMPACT_ATOMS: atom_id res chain seq x y z
N ARG A 1 1.25 7.85 -26.74
CA ARG A 1 1.00 6.91 -27.87
C ARG A 1 1.42 7.59 -29.17
N ARG A 2 2.29 6.97 -29.95
CA ARG A 2 2.53 7.40 -31.32
C ARG A 2 1.28 7.09 -32.16
N ALA A 3 1.12 7.80 -33.28
CA ALA A 3 -0.01 7.63 -34.20
C ALA A 3 -0.18 6.20 -34.76
N ASP A 4 0.86 5.36 -34.65
CA ASP A 4 0.91 3.96 -35.06
C ASP A 4 0.47 2.95 -33.96
N GLY A 5 0.09 3.45 -32.76
CA GLY A 5 -0.36 2.62 -31.64
C GLY A 5 0.76 1.93 -30.85
N THR A 6 2.05 2.15 -31.18
CA THR A 6 3.18 1.60 -30.44
C THR A 6 3.33 2.29 -29.08
N LEU A 7 3.42 1.47 -28.02
CA LEU A 7 3.78 1.92 -26.67
C LEU A 7 5.30 2.14 -26.61
N ASN A 8 5.70 3.37 -26.30
CA ASN A 8 7.11 3.66 -26.02
C ASN A 8 7.40 3.27 -24.55
N VAL A 9 8.55 2.65 -24.30
CA VAL A 9 9.01 2.31 -22.95
C VAL A 9 9.09 3.54 -22.05
N ASP A 10 9.45 4.71 -22.60
CA ASP A 10 9.48 5.98 -21.89
C ASP A 10 8.10 6.45 -21.39
N ASP A 11 7.01 6.09 -22.09
CA ASP A 11 5.64 6.38 -21.66
C ASP A 11 5.21 5.48 -20.48
N LEU A 12 5.81 4.29 -20.35
CA LEU A 12 5.60 3.37 -19.22
C LEU A 12 6.38 3.75 -17.98
N LEU A 13 7.45 4.53 -18.14
CA LEU A 13 8.34 4.98 -17.05
C LEU A 13 7.96 6.35 -16.50
N ARG A 14 7.04 7.07 -17.14
CA ARG A 14 6.55 8.34 -16.62
C ARG A 14 5.65 8.12 -15.43
N PRO A 15 5.89 8.80 -14.29
CA PRO A 15 4.95 8.82 -13.18
C PRO A 15 3.57 9.27 -13.70
N ASP A 16 2.53 8.50 -13.43
CA ASP A 16 1.15 8.89 -13.72
C ASP A 16 0.60 9.66 -12.52
N PRO A 17 0.43 11.00 -12.62
CA PRO A 17 -0.01 11.82 -11.50
C PRO A 17 -1.38 11.40 -10.93
N GLU A 18 -2.22 10.76 -11.77
CA GLU A 18 -3.55 10.31 -11.35
C GLU A 18 -3.51 9.11 -10.40
N ILE A 19 -2.41 8.33 -10.43
CA ILE A 19 -2.25 7.17 -9.54
C ILE A 19 -1.05 7.30 -8.61
N GLU A 20 -0.21 8.32 -8.77
CA GLU A 20 0.95 8.54 -7.90
C GLU A 20 0.54 8.59 -6.42
N PHE A 21 -0.62 9.22 -6.13
CA PHE A 21 -1.15 9.27 -4.78
C PHE A 21 -1.48 7.88 -4.20
N LEU A 22 -1.83 6.89 -5.05
CA LEU A 22 -2.11 5.53 -4.61
C LEU A 22 -0.85 4.81 -4.11
N GLY A 23 0.31 5.15 -4.65
CA GLY A 23 1.59 4.59 -4.22
C GLY A 23 1.88 4.86 -2.75
N PHE A 24 1.32 5.93 -2.20
CA PHE A 24 1.40 6.27 -0.78
C PHE A 24 0.13 5.90 -0.01
N SER A 25 -1.03 6.30 -0.52
CA SER A 25 -2.29 6.20 0.22
C SER A 25 -2.78 4.76 0.39
N LEU A 26 -2.52 3.86 -0.55
CA LEU A 26 -2.87 2.44 -0.40
C LEU A 26 -2.06 1.75 0.72
N PRO A 27 -0.73 1.88 0.81
CA PRO A 27 0.02 1.42 1.98
C PRO A 27 -0.47 2.02 3.30
N ASP A 28 -0.83 3.30 3.31
CA ASP A 28 -1.34 3.97 4.51
C ASP A 28 -2.69 3.39 4.97
N ALA A 29 -3.62 3.17 4.04
CA ALA A 29 -4.90 2.56 4.32
C ALA A 29 -4.75 1.12 4.85
N ILE A 30 -3.91 0.29 4.20
CA ILE A 30 -3.60 -1.06 4.67
C ILE A 30 -3.00 -1.02 6.08
N THR A 31 -2.09 -0.09 6.35
CA THR A 31 -1.48 0.10 7.66
C THR A 31 -2.53 0.45 8.71
N ALA A 32 -3.46 1.35 8.40
CA ALA A 32 -4.55 1.76 9.30
C ALA A 32 -5.45 0.57 9.64
N SER A 33 -5.86 -0.22 8.64
CA SER A 33 -6.70 -1.40 8.83
C SER A 33 -6.01 -2.47 9.68
N LEU A 34 -4.74 -2.79 9.39
CA LEU A 34 -3.96 -3.77 10.15
C LEU A 34 -3.64 -3.31 11.58
N SER A 35 -3.38 -2.02 11.80
CA SER A 35 -3.07 -1.47 13.13
C SER A 35 -4.24 -1.56 14.11
N GLY A 36 -5.45 -1.72 13.60
CA GLY A 36 -6.64 -1.96 14.41
C GLY A 36 -6.74 -3.36 14.99
N LEU A 37 -5.91 -4.30 14.54
CA LEU A 37 -5.86 -5.67 15.02
C LEU A 37 -4.94 -5.74 16.23
N GLY A 38 -5.46 -6.11 17.39
CA GLY A 38 -4.71 -6.09 18.66
C GLY A 38 -3.54 -7.07 18.73
N SER A 39 -3.45 -8.02 17.81
CA SER A 39 -2.42 -9.06 17.73
C SER A 39 -1.24 -8.71 16.81
N LEU A 40 -1.29 -7.56 16.13
CA LEU A 40 -0.21 -7.07 15.26
C LEU A 40 0.40 -5.76 15.77
N LEU A 41 1.72 -5.68 15.73
CA LEU A 41 2.43 -4.42 15.89
C LEU A 41 2.80 -3.91 14.49
N VAL A 42 2.09 -2.90 14.00
CA VAL A 42 2.28 -2.35 12.65
C VAL A 42 3.05 -1.05 12.73
N ARG A 43 4.10 -0.90 11.93
CA ARG A 43 4.83 0.37 11.78
C ARG A 43 4.06 1.27 10.83
N SER A 44 4.13 2.59 11.05
CA SER A 44 3.42 3.56 10.20
C SER A 44 3.95 3.55 8.76
N SER A 45 3.07 3.84 7.80
CA SER A 45 3.40 4.06 6.40
C SER A 45 4.48 5.13 6.22
N LEU A 46 4.46 6.18 7.05
CA LEU A 46 5.48 7.23 7.08
C LEU A 46 6.87 6.68 7.45
N ALA A 47 6.95 5.78 8.42
CA ALA A 47 8.21 5.13 8.77
C ALA A 47 8.71 4.21 7.65
N ALA A 48 7.80 3.54 6.94
CA ALA A 48 8.10 2.67 5.81
C ALA A 48 8.55 3.44 4.55
N ALA A 49 8.07 4.67 4.36
CA ALA A 49 8.35 5.48 3.17
C ALA A 49 9.85 5.73 2.94
N ARG A 50 10.67 5.76 4.00
CA ARG A 50 12.13 5.90 3.90
C ARG A 50 12.83 4.75 3.17
N TYR A 51 12.16 3.61 3.03
CA TYR A 51 12.68 2.41 2.35
C TYR A 51 12.08 2.23 0.96
N ALA A 52 11.23 3.15 0.50
CA ALA A 52 10.61 3.10 -0.82
C ALA A 52 11.61 3.44 -1.93
N GLY A 53 11.42 2.89 -3.13
CA GLY A 53 12.13 3.26 -4.35
C GLY A 53 13.37 2.44 -4.69
N GLU A 54 13.93 1.67 -3.77
CA GLU A 54 15.06 0.77 -4.01
C GLU A 54 14.68 -0.69 -3.74
N ALA A 55 15.52 -1.63 -4.17
CA ALA A 55 15.39 -3.02 -3.74
C ALA A 55 15.50 -3.05 -2.21
N PRO A 56 14.53 -3.62 -1.49
CA PRO A 56 14.49 -3.54 -0.05
C PRO A 56 15.67 -4.30 0.58
N ASP A 57 16.49 -3.58 1.34
CA ASP A 57 17.49 -4.17 2.23
C ASP A 57 16.76 -4.68 3.50
N LEU A 58 16.35 -5.95 3.47
CA LEU A 58 15.54 -6.56 4.53
C LEU A 58 16.28 -6.63 5.86
N GLU A 59 17.61 -6.78 5.86
CA GLU A 59 18.41 -6.81 7.07
C GLU A 59 18.43 -5.43 7.75
N ARG A 60 18.62 -4.38 6.96
CA ARG A 60 18.56 -2.99 7.44
C ARG A 60 17.15 -2.65 7.95
N ILE A 61 16.10 -2.99 7.19
CA ILE A 61 14.72 -2.71 7.55
C ILE A 61 14.35 -3.41 8.86
N SER A 62 14.66 -4.71 8.99
CA SER A 62 14.38 -5.47 10.21
C SER A 62 15.03 -4.83 11.43
N ARG A 63 16.30 -4.46 11.32
CA ARG A 63 17.05 -3.86 12.43
C ARG A 63 16.59 -2.46 12.80
N GLU A 64 16.37 -1.57 11.80
CA GLU A 64 16.05 -0.17 12.04
C GLU A 64 14.58 0.05 12.42
N ALA A 65 13.66 -0.72 11.82
CA ALA A 65 12.24 -0.62 12.08
C ALA A 65 11.74 -1.60 13.15
N ASP A 66 12.59 -2.56 13.56
CA ASP A 66 12.23 -3.62 14.52
C ASP A 66 10.97 -4.37 14.05
N VAL A 67 11.08 -5.02 12.89
CA VAL A 67 10.01 -5.77 12.24
C VAL A 67 10.50 -7.14 11.78
N ASP A 68 9.59 -8.13 11.86
CA ASP A 68 9.82 -9.50 11.42
C ASP A 68 9.30 -9.77 10.01
N VAL A 69 8.43 -8.89 9.50
CA VAL A 69 7.78 -9.06 8.19
C VAL A 69 7.68 -7.73 7.47
N VAL A 70 7.92 -7.74 6.16
CA VAL A 70 7.82 -6.58 5.29
C VAL A 70 6.82 -6.85 4.17
N LEU A 71 5.85 -5.97 4.03
CA LEU A 71 4.97 -5.91 2.86
C LEU A 71 5.56 -4.93 1.84
N SER A 72 5.79 -5.40 0.62
CA SER A 72 6.20 -4.57 -0.50
C SER A 72 5.29 -4.79 -1.70
N GLY A 73 5.27 -3.82 -2.62
CA GLY A 73 4.45 -3.97 -3.80
C GLY A 73 4.76 -2.96 -4.90
N THR A 74 4.18 -3.21 -6.07
CA THR A 74 4.23 -2.33 -7.24
C THR A 74 2.83 -2.05 -7.73
N LEU A 75 2.63 -0.83 -8.21
CA LEU A 75 1.39 -0.36 -8.79
C LEU A 75 1.66 0.12 -10.22
N LEU A 76 0.95 -0.43 -11.18
CA LEU A 76 1.04 -0.05 -12.59
C LEU A 76 -0.36 0.26 -13.14
N ARG A 77 -0.48 1.34 -13.91
CA ARG A 77 -1.72 1.66 -14.63
C ARG A 77 -1.63 1.21 -16.08
N ALA A 78 -2.69 0.59 -16.57
CA ALA A 78 -2.89 0.23 -17.96
C ALA A 78 -4.30 0.68 -18.40
N GLY A 79 -4.41 1.91 -18.90
CA GLY A 79 -5.70 2.54 -19.23
C GLY A 79 -6.55 2.75 -17.97
N GLU A 80 -7.77 2.21 -17.95
CA GLU A 80 -8.71 2.27 -16.82
C GLU A 80 -8.46 1.21 -15.75
N ARG A 81 -7.40 0.44 -15.85
CA ARG A 81 -7.09 -0.64 -14.91
C ARG A 81 -5.77 -0.43 -14.20
N LEU A 82 -5.76 -0.82 -12.94
CA LEU A 82 -4.57 -0.89 -12.10
C LEU A 82 -4.15 -2.35 -11.95
N ARG A 83 -2.88 -2.62 -12.18
CA ARG A 83 -2.24 -3.88 -11.81
C ARG A 83 -1.44 -3.63 -10.54
N VAL A 84 -1.74 -4.41 -9.52
CA VAL A 84 -1.05 -4.38 -8.23
C VAL A 84 -0.40 -5.73 -8.01
N SER A 85 0.89 -5.71 -7.65
CA SER A 85 1.61 -6.91 -7.24
C SER A 85 2.16 -6.66 -5.84
N THR A 86 1.87 -7.55 -4.90
CA THR A 86 2.35 -7.45 -3.52
C THR A 86 3.07 -8.72 -3.10
N GLN A 87 4.04 -8.56 -2.22
CA GLN A 87 4.81 -9.62 -1.59
C GLN A 87 4.93 -9.35 -0.10
N LEU A 88 4.63 -10.36 0.70
CA LEU A 88 4.85 -10.39 2.13
C LEU A 88 6.08 -11.27 2.39
N VAL A 89 7.11 -10.73 2.99
CA VAL A 89 8.42 -11.35 3.11
C VAL A 89 8.88 -11.30 4.55
N GLU A 90 9.38 -12.41 5.08
CA GLU A 90 10.06 -12.44 6.38
C GLU A 90 11.38 -11.66 6.32
N ALA A 91 11.64 -10.89 7.33
CA ALA A 91 12.87 -10.14 7.51
C ALA A 91 13.61 -10.61 8.79
N PRO A 92 14.92 -10.71 8.77
CA PRO A 92 15.84 -10.36 7.68
C PRO A 92 16.00 -11.43 6.58
N GLY A 93 15.48 -12.65 6.77
CA GLY A 93 15.80 -13.85 6.00
C GLY A 93 15.33 -13.84 4.53
N GLY A 94 14.37 -13.03 4.17
CA GLY A 94 13.88 -12.90 2.79
C GLY A 94 12.94 -14.05 2.35
N THR A 95 12.44 -14.87 3.26
CA THR A 95 11.48 -15.93 2.92
C THR A 95 10.16 -15.32 2.47
N LEU A 96 9.69 -15.71 1.29
CA LEU A 96 8.39 -15.29 0.78
C LEU A 96 7.27 -15.99 1.56
N VAL A 97 6.50 -15.22 2.33
CA VAL A 97 5.32 -15.71 3.07
C VAL A 97 4.13 -15.86 2.14
N CYS A 98 3.82 -14.80 1.39
CA CYS A 98 2.82 -14.87 0.34
C CYS A 98 3.07 -13.81 -0.74
N SER A 99 2.51 -14.03 -1.92
CA SER A 99 2.46 -13.04 -2.99
C SER A 99 1.05 -12.96 -3.55
N HIS A 100 0.65 -11.77 -3.97
CA HIS A 100 -0.64 -11.54 -4.59
C HIS A 100 -0.51 -10.62 -5.79
N GLN A 101 -1.26 -10.93 -6.85
CA GLN A 101 -1.43 -10.06 -8.00
C GLN A 101 -2.91 -9.85 -8.24
N ALA A 102 -3.31 -8.58 -8.37
CA ALA A 102 -4.65 -8.19 -8.71
C ALA A 102 -4.66 -7.23 -9.89
N GLN A 103 -5.77 -7.21 -10.61
CA GLN A 103 -6.05 -6.22 -11.63
C GLN A 103 -7.47 -5.71 -11.41
N VAL A 104 -7.57 -4.45 -10.99
CA VAL A 104 -8.83 -3.79 -10.64
C VAL A 104 -9.07 -2.56 -11.51
N ALA A 105 -10.31 -2.10 -11.62
CA ALA A 105 -10.57 -0.79 -12.17
C ALA A 105 -10.07 0.31 -11.21
N VAL A 106 -9.71 1.48 -11.74
CA VAL A 106 -9.23 2.60 -10.92
C VAL A 106 -10.22 2.97 -9.81
N GLY A 107 -11.53 2.84 -10.07
CA GLY A 107 -12.59 3.11 -9.09
C GLY A 107 -12.79 2.04 -8.00
N ASP A 108 -12.14 0.88 -8.13
CA ASP A 108 -12.35 -0.29 -7.23
C ASP A 108 -11.17 -0.52 -6.27
N VAL A 109 -10.34 0.51 -6.04
CA VAL A 109 -9.11 0.40 -5.21
C VAL A 109 -9.44 0.01 -3.76
N PHE A 110 -10.59 0.42 -3.23
CA PHE A 110 -11.03 0.05 -1.88
C PHE A 110 -11.28 -1.47 -1.74
N GLN A 111 -11.83 -2.14 -2.77
CA GLN A 111 -12.00 -3.59 -2.76
C GLN A 111 -10.65 -4.32 -2.75
N LEU A 112 -9.66 -3.74 -3.43
CA LEU A 112 -8.30 -4.24 -3.42
C LEU A 112 -7.66 -4.13 -2.03
N GLU A 113 -7.87 -3.02 -1.31
CA GLU A 113 -7.40 -2.87 0.07
C GLU A 113 -7.97 -3.96 0.97
N ASP A 114 -9.29 -4.14 0.97
CA ASP A 114 -9.97 -5.17 1.76
C ASP A 114 -9.44 -6.57 1.45
N GLU A 115 -9.22 -6.88 0.18
CA GLU A 115 -8.66 -8.16 -0.23
C GLU A 115 -7.23 -8.34 0.26
N LEU A 116 -6.38 -7.31 0.15
CA LEU A 116 -4.99 -7.35 0.60
C LEU A 116 -4.92 -7.52 2.12
N VAL A 117 -5.70 -6.77 2.89
CA VAL A 117 -5.75 -6.90 4.35
C VAL A 117 -6.15 -8.31 4.76
N ARG A 118 -7.20 -8.87 4.17
CA ARG A 118 -7.62 -10.26 4.45
C ARG A 118 -6.51 -11.27 4.17
N ARG A 119 -5.86 -11.17 3.03
CA ARG A 119 -4.76 -12.08 2.64
C ARG A 119 -3.56 -11.98 3.56
N ILE A 120 -3.21 -10.77 4.01
CA ILE A 120 -2.11 -10.58 4.96
C ILE A 120 -2.45 -11.25 6.30
N VAL A 121 -3.66 -11.02 6.79
CA VAL A 121 -4.13 -11.63 8.05
C VAL A 121 -4.13 -13.15 7.98
N GLU A 122 -4.61 -13.71 6.88
CA GLU A 122 -4.60 -15.17 6.64
C GLU A 122 -3.17 -15.71 6.55
N ALA A 123 -2.29 -15.06 5.79
CA ALA A 123 -0.91 -15.51 5.58
C ALA A 123 -0.07 -15.48 6.87
N LEU A 124 -0.32 -14.51 7.73
CA LEU A 124 0.33 -14.38 9.03
C LEU A 124 -0.34 -15.25 10.12
N ALA A 125 -1.42 -15.97 9.80
CA ALA A 125 -2.21 -16.76 10.74
C ALA A 125 -2.56 -15.96 12.02
N VAL A 126 -2.94 -14.68 11.83
CA VAL A 126 -3.24 -13.75 12.92
C VAL A 126 -4.46 -14.24 13.70
N PRO A 127 -4.36 -14.44 15.02
CA PRO A 127 -5.53 -14.80 15.82
C PRO A 127 -6.48 -13.61 15.90
N LEU A 128 -7.64 -13.74 15.26
CA LEU A 128 -8.67 -12.70 15.25
C LEU A 128 -9.65 -12.89 16.41
N SER A 129 -9.89 -11.84 17.16
CA SER A 129 -11.01 -11.78 18.09
C SER A 129 -12.34 -11.57 17.33
N ALA A 130 -13.48 -11.84 17.98
CA ALA A 130 -14.80 -11.55 17.41
C ALA A 130 -15.00 -10.04 17.09
N ARG A 131 -14.25 -9.16 17.72
CA ARG A 131 -14.23 -7.72 17.44
C ARG A 131 -13.45 -7.42 16.16
N ASP A 132 -12.29 -8.06 16.00
CA ASP A 132 -11.43 -7.89 14.82
C ASP A 132 -12.16 -8.37 13.54
N THR A 133 -12.80 -9.54 13.61
CA THR A 133 -13.61 -10.09 12.50
C THR A 133 -14.69 -9.11 12.09
N ARG A 134 -15.48 -8.59 13.05
CA ARG A 134 -16.52 -7.60 12.77
C ARG A 134 -15.98 -6.32 12.14
N ARG A 135 -14.81 -5.87 12.56
CA ARG A 135 -14.17 -4.67 12.02
C ARG A 135 -13.79 -4.86 10.56
N LEU A 136 -13.10 -5.96 10.23
CA LEU A 136 -12.74 -6.30 8.85
C LEU A 136 -13.97 -6.44 7.93
N ASP A 137 -15.09 -6.94 8.45
CA ASP A 137 -16.34 -7.08 7.69
C ASP A 137 -17.05 -5.73 7.46
N HIS A 138 -16.82 -4.72 8.31
CA HIS A 138 -17.50 -3.41 8.23
C HIS A 138 -16.71 -2.37 7.43
N GLU A 139 -15.39 -2.46 7.33
CA GLU A 139 -14.57 -1.52 6.59
C GLU A 139 -14.89 -1.51 5.08
N GLY A 140 -15.41 -2.62 4.52
CA GLY A 140 -15.88 -2.72 3.13
C GLY A 140 -17.19 -1.96 2.80
N GLN A 141 -17.76 -1.17 3.72
CA GLN A 141 -19.03 -0.44 3.49
C GLN A 141 -18.85 1.05 3.14
N VAL A 142 -17.64 1.54 3.05
CA VAL A 142 -17.37 2.93 2.62
C VAL A 142 -17.55 3.04 1.11
N GLY A 143 -18.40 3.95 0.66
CA GLY A 143 -18.66 4.15 -0.78
C GLY A 143 -17.37 4.59 -1.51
N PRO A 144 -17.17 4.16 -2.79
CA PRO A 144 -15.94 4.41 -3.56
C PRO A 144 -15.51 5.88 -3.60
N GLN A 145 -16.47 6.79 -3.73
CA GLN A 145 -16.22 8.24 -3.78
C GLN A 145 -15.72 8.80 -2.44
N ALA A 146 -16.27 8.33 -1.33
CA ALA A 146 -15.84 8.75 0.00
C ALA A 146 -14.43 8.22 0.30
N TYR A 147 -14.11 7.02 -0.13
CA TYR A 147 -12.80 6.42 0.01
C TYR A 147 -11.73 7.14 -0.82
N GLU A 148 -12.04 7.47 -2.08
CA GLU A 148 -11.14 8.26 -2.93
C GLU A 148 -10.83 9.63 -2.32
N LEU A 149 -11.84 10.31 -1.76
CA LEU A 149 -11.67 11.58 -1.06
C LEU A 149 -10.78 11.41 0.19
N TYR A 150 -10.96 10.33 0.95
CA TYR A 150 -10.12 9.99 2.09
C TYR A 150 -8.66 9.80 1.70
N LEU A 151 -8.37 9.01 0.65
CA LEU A 151 -7.02 8.78 0.17
C LEU A 151 -6.35 10.08 -0.32
N ARG A 152 -7.09 10.92 -1.02
CA ARG A 152 -6.60 12.24 -1.48
C ARG A 152 -6.34 13.19 -0.32
N ALA A 153 -7.21 13.20 0.70
CA ALA A 153 -7.03 14.02 1.89
C ALA A 153 -5.78 13.62 2.69
N ASN A 154 -5.52 12.32 2.83
CA ASN A 154 -4.32 11.80 3.49
C ASN A 154 -3.04 12.27 2.78
N ARG A 155 -3.01 12.25 1.46
CA ARG A 155 -1.86 12.79 0.71
C ARG A 155 -1.63 14.27 0.98
N LEU A 156 -2.69 15.09 0.90
CA LEU A 156 -2.58 16.53 1.13
C LEU A 156 -2.05 16.85 2.55
N SER A 157 -2.42 16.04 3.53
CA SER A 157 -1.90 16.17 4.89
C SER A 157 -0.40 15.91 4.98
N LEU A 158 0.12 14.99 4.18
CA LEU A 158 1.54 14.67 4.14
C LEU A 158 2.36 15.69 3.36
N ASP A 159 1.85 16.18 2.24
CA ASP A 159 2.46 17.28 1.49
C ASP A 159 2.57 18.53 2.38
N ALA A 160 1.57 18.80 3.23
CA ALA A 160 1.60 19.89 4.20
C ALA A 160 2.70 19.71 5.25
N LEU A 161 2.94 18.49 5.74
CA LEU A 161 4.03 18.20 6.69
C LEU A 161 5.42 18.41 6.08
N HIS A 162 5.60 18.03 4.80
CA HIS A 162 6.87 18.28 4.09
C HIS A 162 7.11 19.78 3.78
N TRP A 163 6.04 20.57 3.63
CA TRP A 163 6.15 22.01 3.41
C TRP A 163 6.68 22.76 4.64
N ASP A 164 6.36 22.31 5.83
CA ASP A 164 6.86 22.91 7.07
C ASP A 164 8.34 22.56 7.30
N GLU A 165 8.81 21.38 6.93
CA GLU A 165 10.23 21.02 6.97
C GLU A 165 11.08 21.83 5.98
N ALA A 166 10.57 22.08 4.77
CA ALA A 166 11.25 22.88 3.74
C ALA A 166 11.34 24.39 4.08
N ARG A 167 10.50 24.90 4.98
CA ARG A 167 10.53 26.28 5.47
C ARG A 167 11.46 26.50 6.67
N GLY A 168 11.95 25.44 7.27
CA GLY A 168 12.85 25.46 8.43
C GLY A 168 14.34 25.54 8.09
N LEU A 169 14.69 25.80 6.80
CA LEU A 169 16.04 26.08 6.31
C LEU A 169 16.17 27.61 6.01
#